data_a2d034521f314daa77739c87b59e962a
#
_entry.id   a2d034521f314daa77739c87b59e962a
#
_cell.length_a   1.000
_cell.length_b   1.000
_cell.length_c   1.000
_cell.angle_alpha   90.00
_cell.angle_beta   90.00
_cell.angle_gamma   90.00
#
_symmetry.space_group_name_H-M   'P 1'
#
loop_
_entity.id
_entity.type
_entity.pdbx_description
1 polymer ?
#
loop_
_entity_poly.entity_id
_entity_poly.type
_entity_poly.pdbx_seq_one_letter_code
_entity_poly.pdbx_strand_id
1 'polypeptide(L)'
;MKVKLFTLFFTILLFQSCKKHDEKKLSLIYFDASLNAQVKQKIKEKHPYFFSKYQNLKEKADEALGFKANSVVNKTRIPTSKNKHDYLSYAPYKWADSTKIDGLPWITKDGEINPLSQGYDTDFKRTSEFFKTIEILGWAFYYSDEDKYANKAIELIRTWYINEDTKINPHINFGQAVPGAAEGRKAGVQEWLNQYHIITALQIFENANMLTDDIKSEMKNWFEQYLNWLLTNEMAIEAGNTGQNHANHYNHQVVGLLIYLNRTKEAKQIIENAKYNRIAI
;
A
#
# COMPACT_ATOMS: atom_id res chain seq x y z
N MET A 1 -44.53 75.16 -15.03
CA MET A 1 -44.44 74.01 -14.09
C MET A 1 -43.46 72.95 -14.64
N LYS A 2 -42.23 72.91 -14.10
CA LYS A 2 -41.15 71.97 -14.53
C LYS A 2 -41.13 70.85 -13.52
N VAL A 3 -41.50 69.66 -13.94
CA VAL A 3 -41.41 68.42 -13.16
C VAL A 3 -39.96 67.87 -13.28
N LYS A 4 -39.27 67.85 -12.14
CA LYS A 4 -37.93 67.19 -12.04
C LYS A 4 -38.12 65.68 -11.78
N LEU A 5 -37.72 64.89 -12.73
CA LEU A 5 -37.66 63.44 -12.61
C LEU A 5 -36.38 63.06 -11.79
N PHE A 6 -36.59 62.48 -10.61
CA PHE A 6 -35.52 61.99 -9.75
C PHE A 6 -35.29 60.50 -10.08
N THR A 7 -34.15 60.20 -10.75
CA THR A 7 -33.75 58.84 -11.06
C THR A 7 -33.00 58.26 -9.89
N LEU A 8 -33.61 57.30 -9.18
CA LEU A 8 -33.01 56.59 -8.06
C LEU A 8 -32.14 55.47 -8.61
N PHE A 9 -30.82 55.62 -8.50
CA PHE A 9 -29.84 54.54 -8.84
C PHE A 9 -29.81 53.56 -7.69
N PHE A 10 -30.34 52.33 -7.89
CA PHE A 10 -30.25 51.23 -6.93
C PHE A 10 -29.01 50.45 -7.23
N THR A 11 -27.93 50.70 -6.46
CA THR A 11 -26.65 49.92 -6.55
C THR A 11 -26.85 48.61 -5.82
N ILE A 12 -27.02 47.52 -6.58
CA ILE A 12 -27.03 46.14 -6.05
C ILE A 12 -25.57 45.76 -5.76
N LEU A 13 -25.20 45.78 -4.48
CA LEU A 13 -23.96 45.21 -3.97
C LEU A 13 -24.11 43.68 -3.99
N LEU A 14 -23.58 43.03 -5.02
CA LEU A 14 -23.39 41.56 -5.05
C LEU A 14 -22.30 41.22 -4.02
N PHE A 15 -22.70 40.82 -2.82
CA PHE A 15 -21.83 40.09 -1.91
C PHE A 15 -21.51 38.74 -2.53
N GLN A 16 -20.40 38.61 -3.26
CA GLN A 16 -19.78 37.32 -3.54
C GLN A 16 -19.32 36.75 -2.21
N SER A 17 -20.17 35.89 -1.62
CA SER A 17 -19.77 35.02 -0.53
C SER A 17 -18.74 34.04 -1.08
N CYS A 18 -17.47 34.40 -0.96
CA CYS A 18 -16.37 33.45 -1.13
C CYS A 18 -16.52 32.42 -0.02
N LYS A 19 -17.22 31.30 -0.31
CA LYS A 19 -17.10 30.10 0.51
C LYS A 19 -15.62 29.71 0.50
N LYS A 20 -14.89 30.03 1.56
CA LYS A 20 -13.64 29.31 1.85
C LYS A 20 -14.01 27.84 1.87
N HIS A 21 -13.66 27.11 0.81
CA HIS A 21 -13.52 25.68 0.90
C HIS A 21 -12.45 25.48 1.97
N ASP A 22 -12.83 24.98 3.14
CA ASP A 22 -11.87 24.43 4.09
C ASP A 22 -11.17 23.29 3.33
N GLU A 23 -9.97 23.59 2.82
CA GLU A 23 -9.11 22.56 2.22
C GLU A 23 -8.89 21.50 3.30
N LYS A 24 -9.48 20.34 3.11
CA LYS A 24 -9.33 19.19 4.00
C LYS A 24 -7.84 18.90 4.11
N LYS A 25 -7.25 19.25 5.25
CA LYS A 25 -5.82 19.08 5.48
C LYS A 25 -5.46 17.59 5.31
N LEU A 26 -4.52 17.31 4.40
CA LEU A 26 -4.04 15.93 4.20
C LEU A 26 -3.57 15.33 5.53
N SER A 27 -4.05 14.15 5.84
CA SER A 27 -3.60 13.34 6.97
C SER A 27 -3.09 12.01 6.44
N LEU A 28 -1.86 11.66 6.81
CA LEU A 28 -1.21 10.41 6.42
C LEU A 28 -0.97 9.55 7.67
N ILE A 29 -1.21 8.24 7.56
CA ILE A 29 -1.04 7.30 8.67
C ILE A 29 0.44 7.05 8.95
N TYR A 30 1.24 6.92 7.90
CA TYR A 30 2.63 6.48 7.98
C TYR A 30 3.65 7.60 7.81
N PHE A 31 3.21 8.81 7.44
CA PHE A 31 4.09 9.93 7.15
C PHE A 31 3.58 11.22 7.80
N ASP A 32 4.49 12.10 8.14
CA ASP A 32 4.15 13.45 8.58
C ASP A 32 3.74 14.30 7.38
N ALA A 33 2.44 14.57 7.26
CA ALA A 33 1.89 15.36 6.18
C ALA A 33 2.38 16.82 6.21
N SER A 34 2.68 17.39 7.38
CA SER A 34 3.19 18.76 7.51
C SER A 34 4.63 18.87 7.02
N LEU A 35 5.45 17.89 7.33
CA LEU A 35 6.82 17.81 6.82
C LEU A 35 6.84 17.63 5.30
N ASN A 36 5.98 16.77 4.76
CA ASN A 36 5.87 16.59 3.31
C ASN A 36 5.38 17.87 2.60
N ALA A 37 4.48 18.63 3.22
CA ALA A 37 4.07 19.94 2.70
C ALA A 37 5.24 20.95 2.67
N GLN A 38 6.10 20.97 3.69
CA GLN A 38 7.32 21.79 3.70
C GLN A 38 8.29 21.37 2.58
N VAL A 39 8.48 20.06 2.37
CA VAL A 39 9.29 19.53 1.25
C VAL A 39 8.71 19.97 -0.10
N LYS A 40 7.37 19.87 -0.29
CA LYS A 40 6.70 20.33 -1.52
C LYS A 40 6.93 21.83 -1.75
N GLN A 41 6.92 22.65 -0.69
CA GLN A 41 7.22 24.07 -0.79
C GLN A 41 8.68 24.31 -1.20
N LYS A 42 9.66 23.59 -0.61
CA LYS A 42 11.08 23.66 -1.01
C LYS A 42 11.32 23.27 -2.46
N ILE A 43 10.56 22.29 -2.96
CA ILE A 43 10.61 21.91 -4.40
C ILE A 43 10.10 23.07 -5.26
N LYS A 44 8.97 23.71 -4.91
CA LYS A 44 8.42 24.87 -5.63
C LYS A 44 9.41 26.06 -5.64
N GLU A 45 10.11 26.29 -4.55
CA GLU A 45 11.17 27.29 -4.42
C GLU A 45 12.47 26.93 -5.13
N LYS A 46 12.54 25.77 -5.79
CA LYS A 46 13.72 25.21 -6.47
C LYS A 46 14.95 25.10 -5.55
N HIS A 47 14.73 24.80 -4.26
CA HIS A 47 15.85 24.54 -3.35
C HIS A 47 16.73 23.41 -3.91
N PRO A 48 18.06 23.61 -4.12
CA PRO A 48 18.88 22.71 -4.95
C PRO A 48 18.79 21.24 -4.55
N TYR A 49 18.87 20.90 -3.27
CA TYR A 49 18.79 19.54 -2.77
C TYR A 49 17.42 18.89 -3.04
N PHE A 50 16.34 19.53 -2.61
CA PHE A 50 14.99 18.95 -2.74
C PHE A 50 14.54 18.91 -4.20
N PHE A 51 14.88 19.91 -5.00
CA PHE A 51 14.55 19.94 -6.42
C PHE A 51 15.26 18.84 -7.20
N SER A 52 16.55 18.59 -6.93
CA SER A 52 17.29 17.47 -7.54
C SER A 52 16.68 16.11 -7.19
N LYS A 53 16.27 15.90 -5.93
CA LYS A 53 15.58 14.65 -5.51
C LYS A 53 14.22 14.49 -6.18
N TYR A 54 13.49 15.58 -6.32
CA TYR A 54 12.21 15.59 -7.05
C TYR A 54 12.39 15.24 -8.53
N GLN A 55 13.41 15.79 -9.21
CA GLN A 55 13.70 15.44 -10.61
C GLN A 55 13.97 13.93 -10.76
N ASN A 56 14.78 13.34 -9.89
CA ASN A 56 15.02 11.89 -9.91
C ASN A 56 13.73 11.07 -9.64
N LEU A 57 12.87 11.54 -8.72
CA LEU A 57 11.56 10.91 -8.50
C LEU A 57 10.70 10.99 -9.77
N LYS A 58 10.67 12.14 -10.43
CA LYS A 58 9.90 12.36 -11.66
C LYS A 58 10.36 11.46 -12.80
N GLU A 59 11.66 11.33 -13.02
CA GLU A 59 12.25 10.41 -14.00
C GLU A 59 11.77 8.97 -13.77
N LYS A 60 11.89 8.48 -12.53
CA LYS A 60 11.39 7.14 -12.14
C LYS A 60 9.88 7.00 -12.32
N ALA A 61 9.12 8.05 -12.06
CA ALA A 61 7.67 8.02 -12.22
C ALA A 61 7.26 8.03 -13.70
N ASP A 62 7.98 8.75 -14.56
CA ASP A 62 7.77 8.71 -16.00
C ASP A 62 8.08 7.31 -16.58
N GLU A 63 9.15 6.64 -16.12
CA GLU A 63 9.42 5.23 -16.42
C GLU A 63 8.30 4.31 -15.92
N ALA A 64 7.80 4.54 -14.70
CA ALA A 64 6.74 3.75 -14.07
C ALA A 64 5.39 3.83 -14.79
N LEU A 65 5.14 4.87 -15.61
CA LEU A 65 3.95 4.92 -16.48
C LEU A 65 3.89 3.75 -17.47
N GLY A 66 5.04 3.24 -17.88
CA GLY A 66 5.15 2.05 -18.74
C GLY A 66 5.00 0.71 -18.01
N PHE A 67 4.89 0.71 -16.67
CA PHE A 67 4.77 -0.53 -15.91
C PHE A 67 3.48 -1.27 -16.28
N LYS A 68 3.64 -2.54 -16.69
CA LYS A 68 2.50 -3.40 -16.99
C LYS A 68 1.99 -4.04 -15.70
N ALA A 69 0.67 -4.00 -15.53
CA ALA A 69 0.03 -4.69 -14.42
C ALA A 69 0.25 -6.20 -14.50
N ASN A 70 1.15 -6.71 -13.66
CA ASN A 70 1.52 -8.11 -13.58
C ASN A 70 1.04 -8.65 -12.23
N SER A 71 -0.26 -9.03 -12.18
CA SER A 71 -0.90 -9.45 -10.92
C SER A 71 -0.61 -10.91 -10.55
N VAL A 72 -1.11 -11.33 -9.40
CA VAL A 72 -0.94 -12.69 -8.86
C VAL A 72 -1.39 -13.80 -9.82
N VAL A 73 -2.33 -13.53 -10.73
CA VAL A 73 -2.83 -14.53 -11.68
C VAL A 73 -1.81 -14.86 -12.78
N ASN A 74 -0.72 -14.10 -12.89
CA ASN A 74 0.31 -14.30 -13.91
C ASN A 74 1.47 -15.20 -13.46
N LYS A 75 1.46 -15.73 -12.24
CA LYS A 75 2.45 -16.71 -11.80
C LYS A 75 2.30 -18.05 -12.52
N THR A 76 3.39 -18.77 -12.68
CA THR A 76 3.38 -20.11 -13.27
C THR A 76 3.22 -21.22 -12.24
N ARG A 77 3.65 -20.98 -11.00
CA ARG A 77 3.47 -21.88 -9.85
C ARG A 77 2.16 -21.56 -9.14
N ILE A 78 1.29 -22.56 -9.05
CA ILE A 78 -0.03 -22.41 -8.39
C ILE A 78 0.06 -23.01 -6.98
N PRO A 79 -0.51 -22.36 -5.95
CA PRO A 79 -0.54 -22.90 -4.59
C PRO A 79 -1.39 -24.17 -4.50
N THR A 80 -1.30 -24.89 -3.38
CA THR A 80 -2.04 -26.14 -3.14
C THR A 80 -3.55 -25.98 -3.18
N SER A 81 -4.07 -24.77 -2.91
CA SER A 81 -5.48 -24.39 -3.10
C SER A 81 -5.96 -24.48 -4.55
N LYS A 82 -5.04 -24.55 -5.52
CA LYS A 82 -5.29 -24.46 -6.97
C LYS A 82 -5.95 -23.16 -7.42
N ASN A 83 -6.03 -22.15 -6.54
CA ASN A 83 -6.56 -20.84 -6.86
C ASN A 83 -5.41 -19.90 -7.26
N LYS A 84 -5.41 -19.43 -8.52
CA LYS A 84 -4.39 -18.51 -9.03
C LYS A 84 -4.45 -17.11 -8.40
N HIS A 85 -5.57 -16.75 -7.75
CA HIS A 85 -5.73 -15.48 -7.02
C HIS A 85 -5.06 -15.49 -5.64
N ASP A 86 -4.67 -16.65 -5.14
CA ASP A 86 -3.95 -16.75 -3.87
C ASP A 86 -2.49 -16.38 -4.04
N TYR A 87 -1.99 -15.55 -3.13
CA TYR A 87 -0.58 -15.20 -3.06
C TYR A 87 0.29 -16.43 -2.77
N LEU A 88 1.35 -16.62 -3.54
CA LEU A 88 2.34 -17.67 -3.33
C LEU A 88 3.75 -17.07 -3.36
N SER A 89 4.55 -17.38 -2.35
CA SER A 89 6.00 -17.15 -2.38
C SER A 89 6.74 -18.35 -1.78
N TYR A 90 8.03 -18.48 -2.09
CA TYR A 90 8.88 -19.48 -1.47
C TYR A 90 9.80 -18.85 -0.42
N ALA A 91 10.08 -19.61 0.64
CA ALA A 91 11.03 -19.22 1.65
C ALA A 91 12.45 -19.05 1.07
N PRO A 92 13.11 -17.89 1.23
CA PRO A 92 14.32 -17.55 0.47
C PRO A 92 15.52 -18.46 0.77
N TYR A 93 15.63 -19.03 1.98
CA TYR A 93 16.74 -19.89 2.38
C TYR A 93 16.38 -21.39 2.33
N LYS A 94 15.35 -21.75 1.58
CA LYS A 94 14.93 -23.14 1.39
C LYS A 94 15.24 -23.63 -0.02
N TRP A 95 15.83 -24.80 -0.12
CA TRP A 95 16.31 -25.39 -1.37
C TRP A 95 15.85 -26.83 -1.51
N ALA A 96 15.65 -27.24 -2.73
CA ALA A 96 15.38 -28.67 -3.00
C ALA A 96 16.52 -29.54 -2.41
N ASP A 97 16.15 -30.66 -1.80
CA ASP A 97 17.11 -31.62 -1.25
C ASP A 97 17.74 -32.44 -2.38
N SER A 98 18.99 -32.14 -2.74
CA SER A 98 19.70 -32.79 -3.83
C SER A 98 19.99 -34.27 -3.59
N THR A 99 19.78 -34.77 -2.37
CA THR A 99 19.93 -36.18 -2.03
C THR A 99 18.70 -37.02 -2.36
N LYS A 100 17.60 -36.36 -2.75
CA LYS A 100 16.30 -37.00 -3.06
C LYS A 100 15.93 -36.79 -4.52
N ILE A 101 15.28 -37.78 -5.11
CA ILE A 101 14.88 -37.76 -6.53
C ILE A 101 13.89 -36.62 -6.81
N ASP A 102 12.92 -36.38 -5.90
CA ASP A 102 11.92 -35.35 -6.00
C ASP A 102 12.33 -34.02 -5.35
N GLY A 103 13.50 -33.97 -4.68
CA GLY A 103 14.02 -32.81 -3.97
C GLY A 103 13.22 -32.44 -2.72
N LEU A 104 12.31 -33.31 -2.22
CA LEU A 104 11.36 -32.96 -1.14
C LEU A 104 11.66 -33.76 0.16
N PRO A 105 11.34 -33.14 1.33
CA PRO A 105 11.01 -31.71 1.53
C PRO A 105 12.24 -30.83 1.32
N TRP A 106 12.02 -29.55 0.98
CA TRP A 106 13.11 -28.60 0.86
C TRP A 106 13.86 -28.45 2.19
N ILE A 107 15.19 -28.36 2.10
CA ILE A 107 16.11 -28.20 3.22
C ILE A 107 16.56 -26.74 3.40
N THR A 108 17.08 -26.41 4.59
CA THR A 108 17.65 -25.07 4.86
C THR A 108 19.08 -24.98 4.36
N LYS A 109 19.40 -23.91 3.64
CA LYS A 109 20.76 -23.44 3.39
C LYS A 109 20.85 -22.00 3.90
N ASP A 110 21.34 -21.83 5.11
CA ASP A 110 21.37 -20.53 5.76
C ASP A 110 22.31 -19.55 5.03
N GLY A 111 21.83 -18.31 4.83
CA GLY A 111 22.58 -17.30 4.08
C GLY A 111 22.55 -17.45 2.55
N GLU A 112 22.07 -18.57 1.99
CA GLU A 112 22.00 -18.79 0.56
C GLU A 112 20.58 -18.54 0.03
N ILE A 113 20.37 -17.44 -0.70
CA ILE A 113 19.07 -17.11 -1.28
C ILE A 113 18.80 -18.01 -2.50
N ASN A 114 17.69 -18.76 -2.44
CA ASN A 114 17.25 -19.57 -3.55
C ASN A 114 16.67 -18.65 -4.67
N PRO A 115 17.24 -18.68 -5.89
CA PRO A 115 16.73 -17.89 -7.02
C PRO A 115 15.25 -18.11 -7.35
N LEU A 116 14.71 -19.32 -7.09
CA LEU A 116 13.28 -19.61 -7.30
C LEU A 116 12.37 -18.78 -6.40
N SER A 117 12.87 -18.27 -5.26
CA SER A 117 12.13 -17.35 -4.40
C SER A 117 12.11 -15.91 -4.92
N GLN A 118 12.96 -15.58 -5.90
CA GLN A 118 13.18 -14.22 -6.43
C GLN A 118 12.67 -14.04 -7.86
N GLY A 119 12.05 -15.07 -8.44
CA GLY A 119 11.55 -15.07 -9.82
C GLY A 119 10.07 -14.71 -9.96
N TYR A 120 9.59 -14.70 -11.21
CA TYR A 120 8.17 -14.46 -11.52
C TYR A 120 7.32 -15.75 -11.51
N ASP A 121 7.91 -16.91 -11.21
CA ASP A 121 7.16 -18.14 -11.04
C ASP A 121 6.23 -18.12 -9.83
N THR A 122 6.58 -17.28 -8.85
CA THR A 122 5.79 -16.97 -7.66
C THR A 122 5.51 -15.46 -7.58
N ASP A 123 4.91 -14.98 -6.49
CA ASP A 123 4.39 -13.61 -6.43
C ASP A 123 5.31 -12.60 -5.72
N PHE A 124 6.34 -13.04 -4.99
CA PHE A 124 7.17 -12.13 -4.20
C PHE A 124 7.75 -10.97 -5.01
N LYS A 125 8.37 -11.27 -6.16
CA LYS A 125 8.99 -10.26 -7.01
C LYS A 125 7.97 -9.30 -7.59
N ARG A 126 6.86 -9.83 -8.18
CA ARG A 126 5.82 -8.99 -8.79
C ARG A 126 5.12 -8.09 -7.78
N THR A 127 4.89 -8.58 -6.55
CA THR A 127 4.29 -7.80 -5.45
C THR A 127 5.24 -6.70 -4.99
N SER A 128 6.53 -6.99 -4.86
CA SER A 128 7.55 -6.01 -4.49
C SER A 128 7.66 -4.89 -5.53
N GLU A 129 7.66 -5.23 -6.81
CA GLU A 129 7.66 -4.26 -7.92
C GLU A 129 6.38 -3.42 -7.93
N PHE A 130 5.22 -4.05 -7.71
CA PHE A 130 3.95 -3.35 -7.62
C PHE A 130 3.94 -2.33 -6.49
N PHE A 131 4.30 -2.72 -5.26
CA PHE A 131 4.35 -1.80 -4.12
C PHE A 131 5.31 -0.63 -4.39
N LYS A 132 6.49 -0.92 -4.96
CA LYS A 132 7.47 0.11 -5.32
C LYS A 132 6.95 1.06 -6.38
N THR A 133 6.24 0.55 -7.37
CA THR A 133 5.63 1.37 -8.43
C THR A 133 4.56 2.31 -7.86
N ILE A 134 3.69 1.81 -6.97
CA ILE A 134 2.67 2.65 -6.31
C ILE A 134 3.31 3.72 -5.41
N GLU A 135 4.38 3.38 -4.68
CA GLU A 135 5.17 4.36 -3.91
C GLU A 135 5.64 5.50 -4.80
N ILE A 136 6.31 5.17 -5.90
CA ILE A 136 6.88 6.16 -6.83
C ILE A 136 5.78 7.04 -7.44
N LEU A 137 4.73 6.44 -7.98
CA LEU A 137 3.62 7.15 -8.60
C LEU A 137 2.83 8.01 -7.60
N GLY A 138 2.57 7.49 -6.40
CA GLY A 138 1.86 8.23 -5.35
C GLY A 138 2.60 9.49 -4.91
N TRP A 139 3.90 9.37 -4.65
CA TRP A 139 4.71 10.53 -4.29
C TRP A 139 4.97 11.48 -5.46
N ALA A 140 5.11 10.97 -6.69
CA ALA A 140 5.24 11.81 -7.87
C ALA A 140 3.99 12.68 -8.07
N PHE A 141 2.79 12.09 -7.96
CA PHE A 141 1.54 12.83 -7.97
C PHE A 141 1.50 13.89 -6.85
N TYR A 142 1.80 13.50 -5.61
CA TYR A 142 1.77 14.44 -4.47
C TYR A 142 2.66 15.68 -4.69
N TYR A 143 3.87 15.49 -5.23
CA TYR A 143 4.81 16.60 -5.40
C TYR A 143 4.63 17.40 -6.71
N SER A 144 4.07 16.78 -7.77
CA SER A 144 3.94 17.43 -9.09
C SER A 144 2.55 17.95 -9.40
N ASP A 145 1.51 17.39 -8.73
CA ASP A 145 0.10 17.58 -9.08
C ASP A 145 -0.24 17.10 -10.53
N GLU A 146 0.58 16.19 -11.13
CA GLU A 146 0.36 15.65 -12.46
C GLU A 146 -0.55 14.40 -12.42
N ASP A 147 -1.80 14.52 -12.84
CA ASP A 147 -2.84 13.47 -12.78
C ASP A 147 -2.43 12.13 -13.42
N LYS A 148 -1.54 12.14 -14.41
CA LYS A 148 -1.07 10.91 -15.08
C LYS A 148 -0.51 9.87 -14.12
N TYR A 149 0.16 10.30 -13.04
CA TYR A 149 0.74 9.41 -12.03
C TYR A 149 -0.35 8.79 -11.15
N ALA A 150 -1.32 9.59 -10.69
CA ALA A 150 -2.46 9.06 -9.92
C ALA A 150 -3.29 8.10 -10.77
N ASN A 151 -3.61 8.47 -12.01
CA ASN A 151 -4.38 7.62 -12.92
C ASN A 151 -3.71 6.27 -13.15
N LYS A 152 -2.38 6.26 -13.37
CA LYS A 152 -1.63 5.00 -13.53
C LYS A 152 -1.62 4.16 -12.25
N ALA A 153 -1.41 4.78 -11.09
CA ALA A 153 -1.45 4.07 -9.82
C ALA A 153 -2.84 3.46 -9.54
N ILE A 154 -3.90 4.20 -9.83
CA ILE A 154 -5.29 3.73 -9.68
C ILE A 154 -5.57 2.56 -10.63
N GLU A 155 -5.13 2.60 -11.89
CA GLU A 155 -5.21 1.47 -12.82
C GLU A 155 -4.57 0.20 -12.24
N LEU A 156 -3.37 0.33 -11.69
CA LEU A 156 -2.63 -0.79 -11.08
C LEU A 156 -3.33 -1.31 -9.83
N ILE A 157 -3.83 -0.41 -8.96
CA ILE A 157 -4.60 -0.78 -7.76
C ILE A 157 -5.87 -1.53 -8.15
N ARG A 158 -6.62 -1.07 -9.15
CA ARG A 158 -7.80 -1.78 -9.64
C ARG A 158 -7.45 -3.19 -10.12
N THR A 159 -6.36 -3.36 -10.84
CA THR A 159 -5.90 -4.66 -11.33
C THR A 159 -5.56 -5.63 -10.18
N TRP A 160 -4.89 -5.12 -9.14
CA TRP A 160 -4.41 -5.97 -8.05
C TRP A 160 -5.46 -6.27 -6.98
N TYR A 161 -6.46 -5.40 -6.77
CA TYR A 161 -7.37 -5.51 -5.63
C TYR A 161 -8.85 -5.59 -5.99
N ILE A 162 -9.24 -5.11 -7.19
CA ILE A 162 -10.67 -4.90 -7.50
C ILE A 162 -11.14 -5.76 -8.67
N ASN A 163 -10.39 -5.82 -9.77
CA ASN A 163 -10.81 -6.54 -10.97
C ASN A 163 -10.91 -8.05 -10.70
N GLU A 164 -12.10 -8.61 -10.87
CA GLU A 164 -12.43 -10.02 -10.58
C GLU A 164 -11.50 -11.03 -11.27
N ASP A 165 -11.05 -10.73 -12.49
CA ASP A 165 -10.18 -11.64 -13.25
C ASP A 165 -8.73 -11.65 -12.77
N THR A 166 -8.31 -10.60 -12.04
CA THR A 166 -6.89 -10.37 -11.74
C THR A 166 -6.57 -10.06 -10.28
N LYS A 167 -7.58 -9.77 -9.46
CA LYS A 167 -7.39 -9.38 -8.07
C LYS A 167 -6.76 -10.50 -7.24
N ILE A 168 -6.07 -10.09 -6.19
CA ILE A 168 -5.54 -10.99 -5.17
C ILE A 168 -6.60 -11.27 -4.10
N ASN A 169 -6.63 -12.50 -3.58
CA ASN A 169 -7.41 -12.82 -2.40
C ASN A 169 -6.82 -12.17 -1.14
N PRO A 170 -7.66 -11.73 -0.17
CA PRO A 170 -7.22 -10.95 0.99
C PRO A 170 -6.58 -11.82 2.09
N HIS A 171 -5.58 -12.61 1.74
CA HIS A 171 -4.80 -13.44 2.67
C HIS A 171 -3.44 -13.82 2.10
N ILE A 172 -2.52 -14.27 2.96
CA ILE A 172 -1.17 -14.70 2.58
C ILE A 172 -0.91 -16.13 3.06
N ASN A 173 -1.90 -17.01 2.93
CA ASN A 173 -1.80 -18.40 3.42
C ASN A 173 -0.61 -19.18 2.85
N PHE A 174 -0.14 -18.82 1.65
CA PHE A 174 0.97 -19.51 0.97
C PHE A 174 2.23 -18.65 0.89
N GLY A 175 2.36 -17.68 1.80
CA GLY A 175 3.57 -16.85 1.93
C GLY A 175 4.74 -17.64 2.50
N GLN A 176 5.90 -17.56 1.86
CA GLN A 176 7.11 -18.31 2.20
C GLN A 176 6.88 -19.83 2.35
N ALA A 177 6.16 -20.41 1.42
CA ALA A 177 5.96 -21.86 1.33
C ALA A 177 7.31 -22.61 1.28
N VAL A 178 7.30 -23.83 1.84
CA VAL A 178 8.43 -24.76 1.79
C VAL A 178 7.92 -26.05 1.17
N PRO A 179 8.19 -26.32 -0.11
CA PRO A 179 7.71 -27.51 -0.78
C PRO A 179 8.02 -28.80 -0.01
N GLY A 180 6.99 -29.62 0.18
CA GLY A 180 7.07 -30.86 0.95
C GLY A 180 7.09 -30.71 2.48
N ALA A 181 7.02 -29.47 3.03
CA ALA A 181 7.06 -29.24 4.48
C ALA A 181 6.01 -28.25 5.00
N ALA A 182 5.75 -27.14 4.29
CA ALA A 182 4.77 -26.15 4.74
C ALA A 182 4.16 -25.41 3.54
N GLU A 183 2.84 -25.24 3.54
CA GLU A 183 2.12 -24.49 2.51
C GLU A 183 2.37 -22.97 2.62
N GLY A 184 2.57 -22.48 3.82
CA GLY A 184 2.96 -21.14 4.15
C GLY A 184 3.57 -21.07 5.55
N ARG A 185 4.15 -19.94 5.92
CA ARG A 185 4.83 -19.74 7.20
C ARG A 185 4.57 -18.35 7.76
N LYS A 186 4.62 -18.20 9.10
CA LYS A 186 4.51 -16.91 9.78
C LYS A 186 5.45 -15.82 9.21
N ALA A 187 6.63 -16.21 8.73
CA ALA A 187 7.57 -15.30 8.08
C ALA A 187 7.03 -14.70 6.76
N GLY A 188 6.06 -15.36 6.10
CA GLY A 188 5.42 -14.83 4.91
C GLY A 188 4.62 -13.54 5.16
N VAL A 189 4.12 -13.34 6.38
CA VAL A 189 3.32 -12.15 6.73
C VAL A 189 4.13 -10.85 6.55
N GLN A 190 5.45 -10.88 6.77
CA GLN A 190 6.31 -9.71 6.59
C GLN A 190 6.47 -9.25 5.13
N GLU A 191 6.21 -10.12 4.14
CA GLU A 191 6.34 -9.78 2.72
C GLU A 191 5.34 -8.70 2.28
N TRP A 192 4.27 -8.53 3.06
CA TRP A 192 3.24 -7.51 2.83
C TRP A 192 3.41 -6.24 3.67
N LEU A 193 4.55 -6.10 4.34
CA LEU A 193 4.87 -4.87 5.09
C LEU A 193 4.70 -3.62 4.21
N ASN A 194 5.17 -3.68 2.96
CA ASN A 194 5.16 -2.54 2.03
C ASN A 194 3.75 -2.15 1.52
N GLN A 195 2.69 -2.84 1.95
CA GLN A 195 1.30 -2.45 1.69
C GLN A 195 0.99 -1.02 2.20
N TYR A 196 1.74 -0.49 3.15
CA TYR A 196 1.57 0.88 3.61
C TYR A 196 1.73 1.93 2.49
N HIS A 197 2.45 1.63 1.42
CA HIS A 197 2.54 2.50 0.25
C HIS A 197 1.19 2.63 -0.47
N ILE A 198 0.40 1.54 -0.52
CA ILE A 198 -0.96 1.55 -1.09
C ILE A 198 -1.86 2.45 -0.24
N ILE A 199 -1.86 2.27 1.08
CA ILE A 199 -2.66 3.09 2.01
C ILE A 199 -2.28 4.57 1.87
N THR A 200 -0.99 4.89 1.82
CA THR A 200 -0.50 6.26 1.64
C THR A 200 -0.95 6.86 0.31
N ALA A 201 -0.82 6.12 -0.80
CA ALA A 201 -1.26 6.58 -2.11
C ALA A 201 -2.78 6.82 -2.14
N LEU A 202 -3.58 5.91 -1.57
CA LEU A 202 -5.04 6.09 -1.47
C LEU A 202 -5.41 7.34 -0.66
N GLN A 203 -4.72 7.62 0.46
CA GLN A 203 -4.96 8.84 1.25
C GLN A 203 -4.63 10.12 0.47
N ILE A 204 -3.54 10.11 -0.29
CA ILE A 204 -3.14 11.22 -1.17
C ILE A 204 -4.20 11.42 -2.27
N PHE A 205 -4.61 10.35 -2.94
CA PHE A 205 -5.58 10.40 -4.04
C PHE A 205 -6.98 10.77 -3.55
N GLU A 206 -7.41 10.27 -2.40
CA GLU A 206 -8.70 10.65 -1.80
C GLU A 206 -8.74 12.14 -1.42
N ASN A 207 -7.66 12.66 -0.84
CA ASN A 207 -7.55 14.08 -0.49
C ASN A 207 -7.60 15.00 -1.73
N ALA A 208 -7.10 14.51 -2.87
CA ALA A 208 -7.11 15.20 -4.16
C ALA A 208 -8.39 14.94 -4.99
N ASN A 209 -9.37 14.20 -4.46
CA ASN A 209 -10.60 13.79 -5.15
C ASN A 209 -10.37 12.97 -6.43
N MET A 210 -9.27 12.21 -6.51
CA MET A 210 -8.94 11.35 -7.64
C MET A 210 -9.62 9.97 -7.57
N LEU A 211 -10.16 9.58 -6.40
CA LEU A 211 -10.81 8.28 -6.20
C LEU A 211 -12.32 8.41 -6.34
N THR A 212 -12.89 7.51 -7.14
CA THR A 212 -14.34 7.30 -7.20
C THR A 212 -14.84 6.55 -5.96
N ASP A 213 -16.13 6.63 -5.64
CA ASP A 213 -16.69 6.01 -4.44
C ASP A 213 -16.66 4.48 -4.51
N ASP A 214 -16.75 3.89 -5.70
CA ASP A 214 -16.58 2.45 -5.91
C ASP A 214 -15.16 2.00 -5.51
N ILE A 215 -14.11 2.69 -5.97
CA ILE A 215 -12.72 2.35 -5.60
C ILE A 215 -12.52 2.43 -4.09
N LYS A 216 -13.01 3.49 -3.44
CA LYS A 216 -12.92 3.65 -1.99
C LYS A 216 -13.61 2.51 -1.25
N SER A 217 -14.81 2.14 -1.69
CA SER A 217 -15.60 1.07 -1.09
C SER A 217 -14.93 -0.29 -1.26
N GLU A 218 -14.50 -0.63 -2.48
CA GLU A 218 -13.85 -1.92 -2.76
C GLU A 218 -12.52 -2.07 -2.02
N MET A 219 -11.70 -1.02 -1.96
CA MET A 219 -10.46 -1.05 -1.22
C MET A 219 -10.68 -1.20 0.29
N LYS A 220 -11.68 -0.53 0.86
CA LYS A 220 -12.05 -0.72 2.27
C LYS A 220 -12.50 -2.15 2.54
N ASN A 221 -13.35 -2.70 1.68
CA ASN A 221 -13.83 -4.08 1.80
C ASN A 221 -12.67 -5.09 1.74
N TRP A 222 -11.74 -4.91 0.80
CA TRP A 222 -10.55 -5.77 0.69
C TRP A 222 -9.68 -5.67 1.96
N PHE A 223 -9.44 -4.46 2.47
CA PHE A 223 -8.65 -4.25 3.68
C PHE A 223 -9.32 -4.78 4.96
N GLU A 224 -10.65 -4.71 5.06
CA GLU A 224 -11.39 -5.33 6.17
C GLU A 224 -11.21 -6.85 6.16
N GLN A 225 -11.31 -7.49 5.00
CA GLN A 225 -11.11 -8.93 4.87
C GLN A 225 -9.66 -9.32 5.20
N TYR A 226 -8.68 -8.58 4.71
CA TYR A 226 -7.27 -8.83 5.00
C TYR A 226 -6.93 -8.60 6.48
N LEU A 227 -7.46 -7.54 7.08
CA LEU A 227 -7.34 -7.30 8.52
C LEU A 227 -7.97 -8.43 9.34
N ASN A 228 -9.16 -8.89 8.94
CA ASN A 228 -9.79 -10.03 9.60
C ASN A 228 -8.90 -11.28 9.52
N TRP A 229 -8.31 -11.55 8.36
CA TRP A 229 -7.35 -12.65 8.21
C TRP A 229 -6.14 -12.47 9.15
N LEU A 230 -5.55 -11.28 9.23
CA LEU A 230 -4.45 -11.01 10.15
C LEU A 230 -4.83 -11.27 11.62
N LEU A 231 -6.05 -10.95 12.02
CA LEU A 231 -6.51 -11.06 13.40
C LEU A 231 -7.01 -12.47 13.80
N THR A 232 -7.33 -13.34 12.82
CA THR A 232 -7.98 -14.62 13.09
C THR A 232 -7.20 -15.84 12.60
N ASN A 233 -6.29 -15.68 11.63
CA ASN A 233 -5.51 -16.80 11.09
C ASN A 233 -4.36 -17.16 12.04
N GLU A 234 -4.21 -18.44 12.38
CA GLU A 234 -3.19 -18.94 13.31
C GLU A 234 -1.77 -18.55 12.92
N MET A 235 -1.41 -18.67 11.63
CA MET A 235 -0.09 -18.31 11.13
C MET A 235 0.19 -16.80 11.28
N ALA A 236 -0.82 -15.96 11.04
CA ALA A 236 -0.70 -14.51 11.19
C ALA A 236 -0.59 -14.12 12.67
N ILE A 237 -1.41 -14.71 13.54
CA ILE A 237 -1.34 -14.51 15.00
C ILE A 237 0.03 -14.96 15.52
N GLU A 238 0.54 -16.11 15.07
CA GLU A 238 1.88 -16.58 15.44
C GLU A 238 2.96 -15.57 15.04
N ALA A 239 2.89 -14.97 13.84
CA ALA A 239 3.81 -13.91 13.42
C ALA A 239 3.77 -12.70 14.39
N GLY A 240 2.58 -12.33 14.84
CA GLY A 240 2.36 -11.25 15.82
C GLY A 240 2.91 -11.55 17.22
N ASN A 241 3.02 -12.81 17.61
CA ASN A 241 3.43 -13.25 18.93
C ASN A 241 4.93 -13.61 19.04
N THR A 242 5.70 -13.46 17.98
CA THR A 242 7.15 -13.71 18.04
C THR A 242 7.89 -12.63 18.84
N GLY A 243 8.99 -12.99 19.50
CA GLY A 243 9.93 -12.03 20.12
C GLY A 243 10.86 -11.33 19.12
N GLN A 244 10.60 -11.47 17.81
CA GLN A 244 11.46 -11.00 16.73
C GLN A 244 10.81 -9.82 15.96
N ASN A 245 11.54 -9.29 14.98
CA ASN A 245 11.06 -8.22 14.09
C ASN A 245 9.75 -8.56 13.34
N HIS A 246 9.42 -9.85 13.13
CA HIS A 246 8.16 -10.28 12.51
C HIS A 246 6.95 -9.71 13.21
N ALA A 247 6.99 -9.66 14.54
CA ALA A 247 5.90 -9.09 15.33
C ALA A 247 5.75 -7.58 15.14
N ASN A 248 6.86 -6.86 14.92
CA ASN A 248 6.80 -5.43 14.57
C ASN A 248 6.20 -5.22 13.18
N HIS A 249 6.56 -6.05 12.22
CA HIS A 249 5.99 -6.02 10.86
C HIS A 249 4.49 -6.34 10.85
N TYR A 250 4.07 -7.31 11.66
CA TYR A 250 2.65 -7.63 11.87
C TYR A 250 1.91 -6.44 12.48
N ASN A 251 2.40 -5.88 13.59
CA ASN A 251 1.75 -4.74 14.24
C ASN A 251 1.70 -3.51 13.35
N HIS A 252 2.73 -3.25 12.56
CA HIS A 252 2.75 -2.15 11.61
C HIS A 252 1.58 -2.28 10.60
N GLN A 253 1.34 -3.47 10.07
CA GLN A 253 0.22 -3.73 9.17
C GLN A 253 -1.12 -3.59 9.88
N VAL A 254 -1.30 -4.27 11.02
CA VAL A 254 -2.57 -4.26 11.78
C VAL A 254 -2.94 -2.85 12.23
N VAL A 255 -2.02 -2.12 12.84
CA VAL A 255 -2.27 -0.75 13.33
C VAL A 255 -2.62 0.19 12.18
N GLY A 256 -1.88 0.13 11.08
CA GLY A 256 -2.15 0.98 9.94
C GLY A 256 -3.52 0.70 9.29
N LEU A 257 -3.88 -0.56 9.13
CA LEU A 257 -5.20 -0.97 8.63
C LEU A 257 -6.32 -0.53 9.58
N LEU A 258 -6.17 -0.73 10.88
CA LEU A 258 -7.16 -0.28 11.87
C LEU A 258 -7.39 1.23 11.83
N ILE A 259 -6.33 2.03 11.67
CA ILE A 259 -6.45 3.49 11.54
C ILE A 259 -7.14 3.85 10.23
N TYR A 260 -6.73 3.23 9.11
CA TYR A 260 -7.31 3.49 7.79
C TYR A 260 -8.81 3.17 7.75
N LEU A 261 -9.23 2.11 8.45
CA LEU A 261 -10.62 1.67 8.58
C LEU A 261 -11.40 2.39 9.70
N ASN A 262 -10.84 3.45 10.30
CA ASN A 262 -11.43 4.23 11.39
C ASN A 262 -11.65 3.44 12.70
N ARG A 263 -10.96 2.31 12.92
CA ARG A 263 -10.99 1.48 14.13
C ARG A 263 -9.90 1.92 15.13
N THR A 264 -9.81 3.21 15.40
CA THR A 264 -8.69 3.83 16.17
C THR A 264 -8.60 3.37 17.62
N LYS A 265 -9.72 2.95 18.24
CA LYS A 265 -9.70 2.39 19.60
C LYS A 265 -8.90 1.08 19.67
N GLU A 266 -9.13 0.21 18.70
CA GLU A 266 -8.41 -1.07 18.58
C GLU A 266 -6.93 -0.84 18.22
N ALA A 267 -6.63 0.10 17.33
CA ALA A 267 -5.26 0.48 17.02
C ALA A 267 -4.49 0.92 18.30
N LYS A 268 -5.08 1.77 19.13
CA LYS A 268 -4.48 2.19 20.42
C LYS A 268 -4.20 1.01 21.33
N GLN A 269 -5.11 0.04 21.42
CA GLN A 269 -4.95 -1.14 22.24
C GLN A 269 -3.78 -2.01 21.79
N ILE A 270 -3.62 -2.20 20.47
CA ILE A 270 -2.47 -2.93 19.90
C ILE A 270 -1.14 -2.19 20.21
N ILE A 271 -1.11 -0.87 20.07
CA ILE A 271 0.07 -0.05 20.36
C ILE A 271 0.46 -0.16 21.84
N GLU A 272 -0.49 -0.01 22.75
CA GLU A 272 -0.23 -0.12 24.20
C GLU A 272 0.26 -1.53 24.56
N ASN A 273 -0.37 -2.57 24.05
CA ASN A 273 0.09 -3.94 24.27
C ASN A 273 1.53 -4.16 23.76
N ALA A 274 1.86 -3.63 22.58
CA ALA A 274 3.22 -3.73 22.03
C ALA A 274 4.25 -2.98 22.88
N LYS A 275 3.89 -1.81 23.42
CA LYS A 275 4.75 -1.02 24.31
C LYS A 275 5.12 -1.79 25.57
N TYR A 276 4.15 -2.40 26.24
CA TYR A 276 4.39 -3.15 27.47
C TYR A 276 5.10 -4.49 27.23
N ASN A 277 4.78 -5.19 26.15
CA ASN A 277 5.29 -6.54 25.92
C ASN A 277 6.62 -6.59 25.17
N ARG A 278 7.10 -5.47 24.58
CA ARG A 278 8.28 -5.46 23.69
C ARG A 278 9.28 -4.35 23.98
N ILE A 279 8.86 -3.23 24.55
CA ILE A 279 9.73 -2.05 24.75
C ILE A 279 10.07 -1.88 26.24
N ALA A 280 9.20 -2.33 27.12
CA ALA A 280 9.35 -2.16 28.56
C ALA A 280 10.14 -3.29 29.25
N ILE A 281 10.90 -4.11 28.49
CA ILE A 281 11.75 -5.19 29.03
C ILE A 281 13.17 -4.67 29.23
#